data_db88361d1f0f2e6ee03da75892dab3bb
#
_entry.id   db88361d1f0f2e6ee03da75892dab3bb
#
_cell.length_a   1.000
_cell.length_b   1.000
_cell.length_c   1.000
_cell.angle_alpha   90.00
_cell.angle_beta   90.00
_cell.angle_gamma   90.00
#
_symmetry.space_group_name_H-M   'P 1'
#
loop_
_entity.id
_entity.type
_entity.pdbx_description
1 polymer ?
#
loop_
_entity_poly.entity_id
_entity_poly.type
_entity_poly.pdbx_seq_one_letter_code
_entity_poly.pdbx_strand_id
1 'polypeptide(L)'
;MTIFSSKDLCLIDELPEIVEIGVDSLKIEGRLKTENYLASIVNTYRCALDTILDGKKYDKDKFRAEIDKVKTRALTKFNFNIKSNDKIDEIQDLKGRQYNDKYQFGAIVDEKLENRNV
;
A
#
# COMPACT_ATOMS: atom_id res chain seq x y z
N MET A 1 -19.92 14.54 10.22
CA MET A 1 -18.75 15.35 9.80
C MET A 1 -17.52 14.80 10.51
N THR A 2 -16.61 14.18 9.78
CA THR A 2 -15.40 13.56 10.35
C THR A 2 -14.30 14.61 10.35
N ILE A 3 -14.08 15.28 11.49
CA ILE A 3 -13.18 16.43 11.61
C ILE A 3 -11.68 16.01 11.64
N PHE A 4 -11.37 14.73 11.89
CA PHE A 4 -9.99 14.22 12.05
C PHE A 4 -9.75 12.91 11.31
N SER A 5 -10.05 12.83 10.03
CA SER A 5 -9.68 11.70 9.20
C SER A 5 -8.43 12.06 8.39
N SER A 6 -7.28 11.49 8.74
CA SER A 6 -6.07 11.61 7.93
C SER A 6 -6.07 10.60 6.79
N LYS A 7 -5.48 10.98 5.66
CA LYS A 7 -5.14 10.04 4.58
C LYS A 7 -4.05 9.07 5.06
N ASP A 8 -4.02 7.87 4.49
CA ASP A 8 -2.94 6.92 4.77
C ASP A 8 -1.69 7.30 3.95
N LEU A 9 -0.51 7.34 4.59
CA LEU A 9 0.75 7.58 3.91
C LEU A 9 1.10 6.37 3.03
N CYS A 10 1.41 6.62 1.76
CA CYS A 10 1.86 5.60 0.82
C CYS A 10 3.00 6.15 -0.05
N LEU A 11 4.18 5.57 0.08
CA LEU A 11 5.40 5.95 -0.65
C LEU A 11 5.83 4.87 -1.65
N ILE A 12 4.91 4.09 -2.16
CA ILE A 12 5.22 3.01 -3.11
C ILE A 12 5.84 3.57 -4.40
N ASP A 13 5.39 4.73 -4.85
CA ASP A 13 5.90 5.35 -6.07
C ASP A 13 7.34 5.87 -5.90
N GLU A 14 7.70 6.27 -4.67
CA GLU A 14 9.00 6.81 -4.28
C GLU A 14 9.98 5.75 -3.79
N LEU A 15 9.55 4.48 -3.76
CA LEU A 15 10.36 3.38 -3.24
C LEU A 15 11.74 3.24 -3.93
N PRO A 16 11.87 3.43 -5.26
CA PRO A 16 13.19 3.42 -5.90
C PRO A 16 14.14 4.48 -5.34
N GLU A 17 13.66 5.72 -5.13
CA GLU A 17 14.45 6.81 -4.56
C GLU A 17 14.84 6.51 -3.11
N ILE A 18 13.94 5.94 -2.32
CA ILE A 18 14.19 5.55 -0.92
C ILE A 18 15.30 4.48 -0.85
N VAL A 19 15.28 3.51 -1.77
CA VAL A 19 16.33 2.48 -1.85
C VAL A 19 17.65 3.08 -2.29
N GLU A 20 17.66 4.01 -3.26
CA GLU A 20 18.87 4.69 -3.76
C GLU A 20 19.54 5.54 -2.67
N ILE A 21 18.77 6.20 -1.81
CA ILE A 21 19.28 6.97 -0.66
C ILE A 21 19.97 6.05 0.37
N GLY A 22 19.72 4.74 0.34
CA GLY A 22 20.34 3.77 1.23
C GLY A 22 19.64 3.62 2.57
N VAL A 23 18.30 3.68 2.60
CA VAL A 23 17.52 3.41 3.81
C VAL A 23 17.60 1.93 4.16
N ASP A 24 18.03 1.60 5.38
CA ASP A 24 18.28 0.22 5.82
C ASP A 24 16.98 -0.59 6.04
N SER A 25 15.90 0.06 6.47
CA SER A 25 14.63 -0.63 6.74
C SER A 25 13.41 0.28 6.55
N LEU A 26 12.29 -0.36 6.20
CA LEU A 26 10.99 0.29 6.06
C LEU A 26 10.03 -0.22 7.13
N LYS A 27 9.40 0.71 7.85
CA LYS A 27 8.35 0.37 8.82
C LYS A 27 6.97 0.56 8.20
N ILE A 28 6.16 -0.49 8.22
CA ILE A 28 4.75 -0.43 7.83
C ILE A 28 3.91 -0.38 9.11
N GLU A 29 3.07 0.65 9.25
CA GLU A 29 2.15 0.78 10.37
C GLU A 29 0.76 0.30 9.98
N GLY A 30 0.22 -0.65 10.75
CA GLY A 30 -1.07 -1.25 10.47
C GLY A 30 -1.91 -1.57 11.70
N ARG A 31 -1.66 -0.89 12.82
CA ARG A 31 -2.25 -1.19 14.14
C ARG A 31 -3.77 -1.36 14.14
N LEU A 32 -4.49 -0.60 13.32
CA LEU A 32 -5.96 -0.65 13.24
C LEU A 32 -6.46 -1.24 11.91
N LYS A 33 -5.61 -1.96 11.21
CA LYS A 33 -5.92 -2.60 9.93
C LYS A 33 -6.16 -4.10 10.12
N THR A 34 -6.85 -4.71 9.16
CA THR A 34 -7.08 -6.16 9.15
C THR A 34 -5.81 -6.92 8.76
N GLU A 35 -5.74 -8.20 9.13
CA GLU A 35 -4.63 -9.09 8.73
C GLU A 35 -4.47 -9.17 7.22
N ASN A 36 -5.58 -9.27 6.49
CA ASN A 36 -5.57 -9.26 5.01
C ASN A 36 -4.99 -7.99 4.42
N TYR A 37 -5.34 -6.84 5.00
CA TYR A 37 -4.75 -5.57 4.59
C TYR A 37 -3.24 -5.61 4.78
N LEU A 38 -2.78 -6.00 5.98
CA LEU A 38 -1.36 -6.06 6.30
C LEU A 38 -0.61 -7.04 5.41
N ALA A 39 -1.13 -8.25 5.21
CA ALA A 39 -0.54 -9.24 4.34
C ALA A 39 -0.38 -8.73 2.90
N SER A 40 -1.42 -8.10 2.36
CA SER A 40 -1.40 -7.53 1.00
C SER A 40 -0.40 -6.40 0.87
N ILE A 41 -0.37 -5.46 1.83
CA ILE A 41 0.55 -4.33 1.80
C ILE A 41 2.01 -4.79 1.93
N VAL A 42 2.29 -5.65 2.92
CA VAL A 42 3.66 -6.16 3.16
C VAL A 42 4.16 -6.94 1.94
N ASN A 43 3.31 -7.80 1.36
CA ASN A 43 3.65 -8.53 0.15
C ASN A 43 3.92 -7.61 -1.04
N THR A 44 3.10 -6.59 -1.24
CA THR A 44 3.27 -5.60 -2.32
C THR A 44 4.60 -4.86 -2.19
N TYR A 45 4.92 -4.36 -0.99
CA TYR A 45 6.20 -3.68 -0.74
C TYR A 45 7.38 -4.65 -0.86
N ARG A 46 7.24 -5.91 -0.43
CA ARG A 46 8.30 -6.92 -0.59
C ARG A 46 8.59 -7.18 -2.07
N CYS A 47 7.55 -7.45 -2.87
CA CYS A 47 7.69 -7.66 -4.32
C CYS A 47 8.27 -6.43 -5.03
N ALA A 48 7.89 -5.24 -4.59
CA ALA A 48 8.40 -3.98 -5.12
C ALA A 48 9.91 -3.82 -4.83
N LEU A 49 10.34 -4.08 -3.59
CA LEU A 49 11.75 -4.07 -3.19
C LEU A 49 12.57 -5.10 -3.97
N ASP A 50 12.09 -6.35 -4.07
CA ASP A 50 12.78 -7.40 -4.81
C ASP A 50 12.93 -7.01 -6.28
N THR A 51 11.92 -6.38 -6.87
CA THR A 51 11.99 -5.87 -8.26
C THR A 51 13.10 -4.85 -8.43
N ILE A 52 13.27 -3.93 -7.48
CA ILE A 52 14.31 -2.90 -7.52
C ILE A 52 15.70 -3.54 -7.30
N LEU A 53 15.84 -4.39 -6.29
CA LEU A 53 17.11 -5.03 -5.93
C LEU A 53 17.62 -5.98 -7.02
N ASP A 54 16.70 -6.63 -7.74
CA ASP A 54 17.02 -7.47 -8.91
C ASP A 54 17.36 -6.65 -10.16
N GLY A 55 17.33 -5.32 -10.11
CA GLY A 55 17.56 -4.44 -11.26
C GLY A 55 16.49 -4.56 -12.36
N LYS A 56 15.30 -5.06 -12.02
CA LYS A 56 14.18 -5.17 -12.96
C LYS A 56 13.48 -3.82 -13.12
N LYS A 57 12.76 -3.66 -14.23
CA LYS A 57 11.97 -2.45 -14.48
C LYS A 57 10.90 -2.28 -13.40
N TYR A 58 10.95 -1.16 -12.67
CA TYR A 58 9.95 -0.80 -11.67
C TYR A 58 8.68 -0.28 -12.34
N ASP A 59 7.57 -0.95 -12.11
CA ASP A 59 6.24 -0.57 -12.59
C ASP A 59 5.39 -0.07 -11.41
N LYS A 60 5.43 1.24 -11.18
CA LYS A 60 4.68 1.88 -10.08
C LYS A 60 3.17 1.68 -10.19
N ASP A 61 2.62 1.68 -11.41
CA ASP A 61 1.18 1.57 -11.62
C ASP A 61 0.67 0.18 -11.24
N LYS A 62 1.48 -0.86 -11.52
CA LYS A 62 1.20 -2.24 -11.07
C LYS A 62 1.14 -2.32 -9.55
N PHE A 63 2.15 -1.84 -8.84
CA PHE A 63 2.18 -1.91 -7.37
C PHE A 63 1.10 -1.03 -6.73
N ARG A 64 0.82 0.12 -7.31
CA ARG A 64 -0.28 0.98 -6.87
C ARG A 64 -1.63 0.31 -6.99
N ALA A 65 -1.87 -0.39 -8.11
CA ALA A 65 -3.10 -1.15 -8.31
C ALA A 65 -3.31 -2.24 -7.25
N GLU A 66 -2.24 -2.91 -6.80
CA GLU A 66 -2.33 -3.88 -5.70
C GLU A 66 -2.73 -3.23 -4.36
N ILE A 67 -2.15 -2.07 -4.04
CA ILE A 67 -2.50 -1.31 -2.84
C ILE A 67 -3.96 -0.82 -2.91
N ASP A 68 -4.39 -0.37 -4.09
CA ASP A 68 -5.74 0.14 -4.30
C ASP A 68 -6.84 -0.91 -4.08
N LYS A 69 -6.52 -2.21 -4.19
CA LYS A 69 -7.47 -3.30 -3.89
C LYS A 69 -7.87 -3.36 -2.42
N VAL A 70 -6.95 -2.99 -1.53
CA VAL A 70 -7.11 -3.15 -0.07
C VAL A 70 -7.17 -1.84 0.70
N LYS A 71 -6.95 -0.70 0.07
CA LYS A 71 -6.99 0.60 0.75
C LYS A 71 -8.36 0.88 1.36
N THR A 72 -8.34 1.41 2.57
CA THR A 72 -9.55 1.79 3.32
C THR A 72 -9.71 3.30 3.46
N ARG A 73 -8.71 4.06 3.05
CA ARG A 73 -8.67 5.53 3.07
C ARG A 73 -7.98 6.05 1.81
N ALA A 74 -8.21 7.33 1.52
CA ALA A 74 -7.41 8.00 0.49
C ALA A 74 -5.93 7.98 0.86
N LEU A 75 -5.07 7.89 -0.15
CA LEU A 75 -3.63 7.84 0.01
C LEU A 75 -3.01 9.22 -0.15
N THR A 76 -1.90 9.46 0.54
CA THR A 76 -1.10 10.69 0.41
C THR A 76 0.39 10.34 0.44
N LYS A 77 1.20 11.18 -0.20
CA LYS A 77 2.67 11.15 -0.09
C LYS A 77 3.17 12.06 1.03
N PHE A 78 2.24 12.75 1.71
CA PHE A 78 2.53 13.73 2.74
C PHE A 78 3.61 14.73 2.28
N ASN A 79 4.65 14.94 3.04
CA ASN A 79 5.73 15.90 2.74
C ASN A 79 6.90 15.32 1.92
N PHE A 80 6.77 14.12 1.37
CA PHE A 80 7.79 13.57 0.51
C PHE A 80 7.75 14.31 -0.85
N ASN A 81 8.78 15.09 -1.17
CA ASN A 81 8.89 15.95 -2.36
C ASN A 81 7.95 17.17 -2.41
N ILE A 82 7.50 17.73 -1.28
CA ILE A 82 6.72 18.97 -1.29
C ILE A 82 7.62 20.14 -1.73
N LYS A 83 7.21 20.77 -2.83
CA LYS A 83 7.61 22.13 -3.16
C LYS A 83 6.72 23.09 -2.37
N SER A 84 7.29 24.14 -1.80
CA SER A 84 6.77 25.07 -0.78
C SER A 84 5.37 25.71 -1.00
N ASN A 85 4.60 25.29 -2.00
CA ASN A 85 3.28 25.83 -2.34
C ASN A 85 2.13 24.81 -2.29
N ASP A 86 2.39 23.57 -1.85
CA ASP A 86 1.36 22.53 -1.82
C ASP A 86 0.49 22.70 -0.58
N LYS A 87 -0.82 22.68 -0.80
CA LYS A 87 -1.83 23.01 0.21
C LYS A 87 -1.98 21.88 1.24
N ILE A 88 -2.23 22.26 2.49
CA ILE A 88 -2.56 21.39 3.65
C ILE A 88 -3.74 20.44 3.35
N ASP A 89 -4.57 20.73 2.36
CA ASP A 89 -5.71 19.92 1.93
C ASP A 89 -5.34 18.51 1.44
N GLU A 90 -4.07 18.23 1.15
CA GLU A 90 -3.62 16.89 0.76
C GLU A 90 -3.53 15.89 1.92
N ILE A 91 -3.57 16.36 3.15
CA ILE A 91 -3.39 15.53 4.35
C ILE A 91 -4.70 14.97 4.89
N GLN A 92 -5.81 15.69 4.70
CA GLN A 92 -7.10 15.33 5.26
C GLN A 92 -7.96 14.56 4.24
N ASP A 93 -8.56 13.48 4.70
CA ASP A 93 -9.58 12.76 3.94
C ASP A 93 -10.97 13.26 4.32
N LEU A 94 -11.48 14.21 3.54
CA LEU A 94 -12.81 14.80 3.75
C LEU A 94 -13.95 13.82 3.41
N LYS A 95 -13.66 12.73 2.71
CA LYS A 95 -14.65 11.72 2.29
C LYS A 95 -14.82 10.58 3.30
N GLY A 96 -13.93 10.47 4.30
CA GLY A 96 -13.95 9.41 5.28
C GLY A 96 -13.48 8.05 4.73
N ARG A 97 -13.84 6.96 5.44
CA ARG A 97 -13.44 5.60 5.03
C ARG A 97 -14.08 5.24 3.69
N GLN A 98 -13.24 4.89 2.73
CA GLN A 98 -13.67 4.33 1.45
C GLN A 98 -13.38 2.84 1.47
N TYR A 99 -14.45 2.03 1.42
CA TYR A 99 -14.30 0.60 1.18
C TYR A 99 -14.25 0.37 -0.32
N ASN A 100 -13.35 -0.49 -0.75
CA ASN A 100 -13.31 -0.91 -2.14
C ASN A 100 -14.31 -2.06 -2.34
N ASP A 101 -15.54 -1.74 -2.75
CA ASP A 101 -16.60 -2.72 -2.99
C ASP A 101 -16.29 -3.68 -4.15
N LYS A 102 -15.22 -3.40 -4.90
CA LYS A 102 -14.83 -4.18 -6.08
C LYS A 102 -14.13 -5.49 -5.72
N TYR A 103 -13.54 -5.57 -4.53
CA TYR A 103 -12.80 -6.73 -4.06
C TYR A 103 -13.29 -7.12 -2.67
N GLN A 104 -13.67 -8.38 -2.53
CA GLN A 104 -14.05 -8.95 -1.25
C GLN A 104 -13.08 -10.08 -0.89
N PHE A 105 -12.82 -10.24 0.40
CA PHE A 105 -12.07 -11.38 0.88
C PHE A 105 -12.86 -12.66 0.59
N GLY A 106 -12.29 -13.56 -0.19
CA GLY A 106 -12.93 -14.84 -0.53
C GLY A 106 -12.56 -15.93 0.48
N ALA A 107 -11.29 -16.33 0.49
CA ALA A 107 -10.81 -17.40 1.34
C ALA A 107 -9.28 -17.38 1.44
N ILE A 108 -8.74 -18.06 2.45
CA ILE A 108 -7.33 -18.45 2.54
C ILE A 108 -7.24 -19.92 2.15
N VAL A 109 -6.28 -20.27 1.30
CA VAL A 109 -5.96 -21.67 1.03
C VAL A 109 -5.16 -22.19 2.20
N ASP A 110 -5.77 -23.08 3.00
CA ASP A 110 -5.14 -23.68 4.17
C ASP A 110 -4.25 -24.87 3.75
N GLU A 111 -4.79 -25.77 2.91
CA GLU A 111 -4.07 -26.93 2.44
C GLU A 111 -4.43 -27.27 0.98
N LYS A 112 -3.40 -27.59 0.18
CA LYS A 112 -3.60 -28.15 -1.15
C LYS A 112 -3.60 -29.68 -1.04
N LEU A 113 -4.76 -30.28 -1.07
CA LEU A 113 -4.86 -31.74 -1.13
C LEU A 113 -4.38 -32.23 -2.49
N GLU A 114 -3.22 -32.90 -2.52
CA GLU A 114 -2.75 -33.60 -3.70
C GLU A 114 -3.63 -34.81 -3.96
N ASN A 115 -4.31 -34.79 -5.12
CA ASN A 115 -5.04 -35.90 -5.74
C ASN A 115 -6.03 -36.68 -4.86
N ARG A 116 -7.25 -36.19 -4.78
CA ARG A 116 -8.39 -37.12 -4.79
C ARG A 116 -8.92 -37.17 -6.22
N ASN A 117 -8.51 -38.21 -6.98
CA ASN A 117 -9.28 -38.68 -8.11
C ASN A 117 -10.68 -39.10 -7.59
N VAL A 118 -11.68 -38.34 -7.94
CA VAL A 118 -13.08 -38.78 -7.87
C VAL A 118 -13.49 -39.15 -9.27
#